data_ea9d176885e27a3475d83e332e2a664b
#
_entry.id   ea9d176885e27a3475d83e332e2a664b
#
_cell.length_a   1.000
_cell.length_b   1.000
_cell.length_c   1.000
_cell.angle_alpha   90.00
_cell.angle_beta   90.00
_cell.angle_gamma   90.00
#
_symmetry.space_group_name_H-M   'P 1'
#
loop_
_entity.id
_entity.type
_entity.pdbx_description
1 polymer ?
#
loop_
_entity_poly.entity_id
_entity_poly.type
_entity_poly.pdbx_seq_one_letter_code
_entity_poly.pdbx_strand_id
1 'polypeptide(L)'
;LLSHDKGNTMRVILHALDELGYEVDYRVIDAQNWLPQHRERIFISGFRRDIPTNFTMEDVEVPVGRKHVLSDILHPEDGSEIAEPPFTVGQIAKVADKYTLTPKLWDYLQRYAAKHKAAGNGFGFGLRGPSDVARTLSARYYKDGSEILIEQGDGIPRRLTPRECARLMGFDRVGSNRPWLIPVSDTQAYRQFGNAVAAPVATAVASAMAPWLTNTVAIRSRKCRRV
;
A
#
# COMPACT_ATOMS: atom_id res chain seq x y z
N LEU A 1 3.90 -15.75 3.50
CA LEU A 1 5.19 -16.49 3.42
C LEU A 1 5.53 -17.18 4.72
N LEU A 2 5.43 -16.51 5.88
CA LEU A 2 5.82 -17.08 7.18
C LEU A 2 5.03 -18.35 7.54
N SER A 3 3.74 -18.39 7.27
CA SER A 3 2.86 -19.56 7.53
C SER A 3 2.66 -20.47 6.32
N HIS A 4 3.09 -20.05 5.13
CA HIS A 4 2.91 -20.82 3.90
C HIS A 4 3.72 -22.11 3.96
N ASP A 5 3.05 -23.23 3.66
CA ASP A 5 3.64 -24.58 3.75
C ASP A 5 4.35 -24.82 5.10
N LYS A 6 3.64 -24.49 6.20
CA LYS A 6 4.16 -24.61 7.58
C LYS A 6 5.52 -23.94 7.79
N GLY A 7 5.77 -22.82 7.11
CA GLY A 7 7.03 -22.06 7.16
C GLY A 7 8.12 -22.56 6.20
N ASN A 8 7.90 -23.64 5.48
CA ASN A 8 8.89 -24.22 4.57
C ASN A 8 9.31 -23.25 3.46
N THR A 9 8.34 -22.51 2.89
CA THR A 9 8.63 -21.50 1.85
C THR A 9 9.63 -20.44 2.33
N MET A 10 9.46 -19.94 3.56
CA MET A 10 10.38 -18.95 4.11
C MET A 10 11.76 -19.54 4.35
N ARG A 11 11.82 -20.76 4.87
CA ARG A 11 13.09 -21.48 5.09
C ARG A 11 13.87 -21.69 3.79
N VAL A 12 13.20 -22.05 2.69
CA VAL A 12 13.84 -22.22 1.37
C VAL A 12 14.38 -20.88 0.86
N ILE A 13 13.63 -19.77 1.01
CA ILE A 13 14.10 -18.43 0.61
C ILE A 13 15.35 -18.05 1.39
N LEU A 14 15.34 -18.19 2.72
CA LEU A 14 16.48 -17.84 3.57
C LEU A 14 17.71 -18.69 3.24
N HIS A 15 17.52 -20.00 3.04
CA HIS A 15 18.61 -20.90 2.66
C HIS A 15 19.24 -20.54 1.31
N ALA A 16 18.42 -20.25 0.30
CA ALA A 16 18.92 -19.85 -1.01
C ALA A 16 19.73 -18.53 -0.95
N LEU A 17 19.28 -17.55 -0.14
CA LEU A 17 20.01 -16.30 0.05
C LEU A 17 21.31 -16.50 0.83
N ASP A 18 21.33 -17.42 1.80
CA ASP A 18 22.52 -17.83 2.53
C ASP A 18 23.57 -18.46 1.62
N GLU A 19 23.17 -19.41 0.76
CA GLU A 19 24.04 -20.04 -0.26
C GLU A 19 24.61 -19.02 -1.24
N LEU A 20 23.83 -17.97 -1.58
CA LEU A 20 24.28 -16.86 -2.43
C LEU A 20 25.21 -15.86 -1.70
N GLY A 21 25.52 -16.12 -0.43
CA GLY A 21 26.47 -15.32 0.37
C GLY A 21 25.85 -14.04 0.94
N TYR A 22 24.55 -14.00 1.19
CA TYR A 22 23.89 -12.90 1.87
C TYR A 22 23.68 -13.22 3.35
N GLU A 23 23.89 -12.21 4.18
CA GLU A 23 23.38 -12.15 5.55
C GLU A 23 22.04 -11.46 5.51
N VAL A 24 21.00 -12.15 5.99
CA VAL A 24 19.60 -11.76 5.75
C VAL A 24 18.87 -11.59 7.07
N ASP A 25 18.11 -10.51 7.17
CA ASP A 25 17.12 -10.30 8.23
C ASP A 25 15.76 -9.93 7.64
N TYR A 26 14.69 -10.16 8.39
CA TYR A 26 13.34 -9.89 7.92
C TYR A 26 12.40 -9.45 9.05
N ARG A 27 11.42 -8.62 8.68
CA ARG A 27 10.38 -8.14 9.59
C ARG A 27 9.04 -8.02 8.87
N VAL A 28 7.94 -8.31 9.57
CA VAL A 28 6.60 -7.95 9.11
C VAL A 28 6.32 -6.52 9.54
N ILE A 29 6.01 -5.66 8.57
CA ILE A 29 5.71 -4.25 8.81
C ILE A 29 4.31 -3.95 8.27
N ASP A 30 3.49 -3.27 9.11
CA ASP A 30 2.19 -2.78 8.71
C ASP A 30 2.27 -1.34 8.23
N ALA A 31 1.78 -1.09 7.02
CA ALA A 31 1.77 0.24 6.43
C ALA A 31 0.85 1.24 7.17
N GLN A 32 -0.03 0.78 8.07
CA GLN A 32 -0.95 1.68 8.80
C GLN A 32 -0.24 2.73 9.67
N ASN A 33 1.03 2.52 10.00
CA ASN A 33 1.83 3.52 10.71
C ASN A 33 2.20 4.74 9.84
N TRP A 34 2.04 4.67 8.53
CA TRP A 34 2.31 5.74 7.56
C TRP A 34 1.09 6.14 6.73
N LEU A 35 0.12 5.23 6.57
CA LEU A 35 -0.98 5.35 5.61
C LEU A 35 -2.28 4.84 6.24
N PRO A 36 -3.45 5.31 5.79
CA PRO A 36 -4.74 4.86 6.31
C PRO A 36 -5.13 3.46 5.76
N GLN A 37 -4.21 2.52 5.81
CA GLN A 37 -4.41 1.16 5.30
C GLN A 37 -3.74 0.11 6.18
N HIS A 38 -4.50 -0.85 6.65
CA HIS A 38 -3.96 -2.05 7.27
C HIS A 38 -3.39 -2.97 6.18
N ARG A 39 -2.05 -2.98 6.05
CA ARG A 39 -1.32 -3.73 5.02
C ARG A 39 -0.02 -4.28 5.59
N GLU A 40 -0.09 -5.45 6.19
CA GLU A 40 1.08 -6.18 6.65
C GLU A 40 1.81 -6.83 5.47
N ARG A 41 3.10 -6.61 5.40
CA ARG A 41 3.98 -7.26 4.42
C ARG A 41 5.29 -7.66 5.09
N ILE A 42 5.82 -8.79 4.67
CA ILE A 42 7.16 -9.19 5.04
C ILE A 42 8.16 -8.43 4.18
N PHE A 43 9.10 -7.77 4.82
CA PHE A 43 10.27 -7.16 4.21
C PHE A 43 11.47 -8.03 4.55
N ILE A 44 12.20 -8.44 3.53
CA ILE A 44 13.42 -9.25 3.65
C ILE A 44 14.54 -8.37 3.11
N SER A 45 15.53 -8.08 3.94
CA SER A 45 16.72 -7.35 3.55
C SER A 45 17.94 -8.25 3.69
N GLY A 46 18.93 -8.04 2.81
CA GLY A 46 20.13 -8.83 2.84
C GLY A 46 21.34 -8.03 2.40
N PHE A 47 22.42 -8.13 3.15
CA PHE A 47 23.72 -7.61 2.78
C PHE A 47 24.61 -8.76 2.35
N ARG A 48 25.37 -8.55 1.27
CA ARG A 48 26.38 -9.50 0.87
C ARG A 48 27.49 -9.57 1.94
N ARG A 49 27.95 -10.75 2.31
CA ARG A 49 28.88 -10.97 3.43
C ARG A 49 30.22 -10.23 3.36
N ASP A 50 30.60 -9.73 2.17
CA ASP A 50 31.78 -8.87 2.03
C ASP A 50 31.51 -7.39 2.39
N ILE A 51 30.26 -7.05 2.75
CA ILE A 51 29.86 -5.73 3.24
C ILE A 51 29.75 -5.80 4.75
N PRO A 52 30.68 -5.19 5.51
CA PRO A 52 30.58 -5.19 6.96
C PRO A 52 29.38 -4.37 7.41
N THR A 53 28.46 -5.00 8.13
CA THR A 53 27.25 -4.37 8.64
C THR A 53 26.82 -4.99 9.97
N ASN A 54 26.20 -4.19 10.83
CA ASN A 54 25.42 -4.66 11.98
C ASN A 54 23.92 -4.32 11.79
N PHE A 55 23.52 -4.06 10.56
CA PHE A 55 22.13 -3.75 10.23
C PHE A 55 21.20 -4.90 10.62
N THR A 56 20.09 -4.55 11.26
CA THR A 56 18.95 -5.42 11.48
C THR A 56 17.67 -4.73 11.04
N MET A 57 16.61 -5.48 10.82
CA MET A 57 15.29 -4.89 10.48
C MET A 57 14.67 -4.11 11.66
N GLU A 58 15.22 -4.22 12.87
CA GLU A 58 14.83 -3.37 14.01
C GLU A 58 15.35 -1.93 13.88
N ASP A 59 16.37 -1.69 13.05
CA ASP A 59 16.85 -0.34 12.72
C ASP A 59 15.86 0.46 11.86
N VAL A 60 14.84 -0.21 11.32
CA VAL A 60 13.79 0.45 10.55
C VAL A 60 12.86 1.20 11.48
N GLU A 61 12.95 2.53 11.46
CA GLU A 61 12.08 3.40 12.26
C GLU A 61 10.62 3.29 11.80
N VAL A 62 9.74 2.88 12.70
CA VAL A 62 8.29 2.84 12.50
C VAL A 62 7.67 4.02 13.24
N PRO A 63 6.99 4.96 12.55
CA PRO A 63 6.35 6.10 13.19
C PRO A 63 5.32 5.65 14.23
N VAL A 64 5.28 6.37 15.34
CA VAL A 64 4.31 6.15 16.42
C VAL A 64 3.47 7.41 16.68
N GLY A 65 2.25 7.24 17.14
CA GLY A 65 1.42 8.32 17.68
C GLY A 65 0.45 8.98 16.70
N ARG A 66 0.70 9.03 15.38
CA ARG A 66 -0.28 9.54 14.41
C ARG A 66 -1.19 8.41 13.91
N LYS A 67 -2.49 8.58 14.06
CA LYS A 67 -3.47 7.72 13.39
C LYS A 67 -3.77 8.31 12.00
N HIS A 68 -3.43 7.58 10.96
CA HIS A 68 -3.82 7.91 9.59
C HIS A 68 -5.25 7.41 9.33
N VAL A 69 -6.06 8.24 8.66
CA VAL A 69 -7.46 7.96 8.36
C VAL A 69 -7.76 8.23 6.89
N LEU A 70 -8.86 7.67 6.37
CA LEU A 70 -9.20 7.77 4.94
C LEU A 70 -9.34 9.21 4.45
N SER A 71 -9.78 10.16 5.28
CA SER A 71 -9.80 11.58 4.89
C SER A 71 -8.43 12.13 4.50
N ASP A 72 -7.31 11.52 4.92
CA ASP A 72 -5.96 11.93 4.50
C ASP A 72 -5.71 11.67 3.00
N ILE A 73 -6.51 10.83 2.34
CA ILE A 73 -6.29 10.40 0.95
C ILE A 73 -7.48 10.63 0.01
N LEU A 74 -8.70 10.75 0.54
CA LEU A 74 -9.89 10.97 -0.26
C LEU A 74 -9.87 12.34 -0.93
N HIS A 75 -10.53 12.46 -2.09
CA HIS A 75 -10.81 13.76 -2.69
C HIS A 75 -11.70 14.57 -1.75
N PRO A 76 -11.36 15.83 -1.40
CA PRO A 76 -12.12 16.62 -0.44
C PRO A 76 -13.48 17.11 -0.97
N GLU A 77 -13.67 17.15 -2.30
CA GLU A 77 -14.92 17.55 -2.98
C GLU A 77 -15.47 18.93 -2.53
N ASP A 78 -14.59 19.83 -2.14
CA ASP A 78 -14.92 21.18 -1.64
C ASP A 78 -14.33 22.33 -2.51
N GLY A 79 -13.68 21.96 -3.63
CA GLY A 79 -13.01 22.90 -4.53
C GLY A 79 -11.58 23.26 -4.13
N SER A 80 -11.04 22.69 -3.07
CA SER A 80 -9.63 22.87 -2.69
C SER A 80 -8.66 22.13 -3.64
N GLU A 81 -9.15 21.13 -4.38
CA GLU A 81 -8.41 20.48 -5.47
C GLU A 81 -8.96 20.90 -6.83
N ILE A 82 -8.06 20.95 -7.82
CA ILE A 82 -8.45 21.12 -9.23
C ILE A 82 -9.00 19.77 -9.73
N ALA A 83 -10.12 19.79 -10.45
CA ALA A 83 -10.69 18.61 -11.05
C ALA A 83 -9.68 17.89 -11.97
N GLU A 84 -9.55 16.60 -11.81
CA GLU A 84 -8.66 15.71 -12.57
C GLU A 84 -9.49 14.68 -13.36
N PRO A 85 -9.99 15.00 -14.56
CA PRO A 85 -10.68 14.00 -15.38
C PRO A 85 -9.72 12.84 -15.75
N PRO A 86 -10.19 11.59 -15.74
CA PRO A 86 -11.57 11.15 -15.54
C PRO A 86 -11.93 10.79 -14.07
N PHE A 87 -11.13 11.17 -13.08
CA PHE A 87 -11.32 10.78 -11.68
C PHE A 87 -12.31 11.70 -10.96
N THR A 88 -12.14 13.01 -11.16
CA THR A 88 -13.00 14.04 -10.57
C THR A 88 -13.49 15.02 -11.63
N VAL A 89 -14.63 15.66 -11.38
CA VAL A 89 -15.30 16.58 -12.32
C VAL A 89 -15.86 17.82 -11.62
N GLY A 90 -16.08 18.88 -12.40
CA GLY A 90 -16.72 20.10 -11.92
C GLY A 90 -15.84 20.99 -11.04
N GLN A 91 -16.41 22.10 -10.55
CA GLN A 91 -15.66 23.13 -9.82
C GLN A 91 -15.18 22.69 -8.43
N ILE A 92 -15.91 21.78 -7.80
CA ILE A 92 -15.55 21.26 -6.47
C ILE A 92 -14.73 19.97 -6.54
N ALA A 93 -14.27 19.57 -7.74
CA ALA A 93 -13.55 18.31 -7.98
C ALA A 93 -14.31 17.08 -7.43
N LYS A 94 -15.64 17.01 -7.64
CA LYS A 94 -16.46 15.88 -7.21
C LYS A 94 -15.97 14.59 -7.86
N VAL A 95 -15.92 13.50 -7.10
CA VAL A 95 -15.61 12.18 -7.64
C VAL A 95 -16.61 11.79 -8.73
N ALA A 96 -16.12 11.32 -9.86
CA ALA A 96 -16.96 10.97 -11.00
C ALA A 96 -17.90 9.80 -10.66
N ASP A 97 -19.16 9.88 -11.09
CA ASP A 97 -20.23 8.93 -10.76
C ASP A 97 -19.92 7.47 -11.16
N LYS A 98 -19.02 7.28 -12.12
CA LYS A 98 -18.56 5.93 -12.53
C LYS A 98 -17.92 5.11 -11.39
N TYR A 99 -17.51 5.74 -10.30
CA TYR A 99 -16.95 5.08 -9.12
C TYR A 99 -18.02 4.68 -8.11
N THR A 100 -19.21 5.26 -8.15
CA THR A 100 -20.36 4.86 -7.35
C THR A 100 -20.86 3.50 -7.84
N LEU A 101 -21.15 2.58 -6.91
CA LEU A 101 -21.71 1.28 -7.27
C LEU A 101 -23.10 1.44 -7.90
N THR A 102 -23.43 0.54 -8.80
CA THR A 102 -24.84 0.46 -9.23
C THR A 102 -25.71 -0.08 -8.09
N PRO A 103 -26.99 0.35 -7.97
CA PRO A 103 -27.90 -0.18 -6.95
C PRO A 103 -27.97 -1.71 -6.96
N LYS A 104 -27.96 -2.30 -8.17
CA LYS A 104 -27.97 -3.75 -8.36
C LYS A 104 -26.73 -4.44 -7.77
N LEU A 105 -25.54 -3.86 -7.97
CA LEU A 105 -24.30 -4.41 -7.43
C LEU A 105 -24.26 -4.26 -5.91
N TRP A 106 -24.70 -3.11 -5.40
CA TRP A 106 -24.75 -2.87 -3.96
C TRP A 106 -25.68 -3.84 -3.22
N ASP A 107 -26.90 -4.02 -3.75
CA ASP A 107 -27.85 -4.99 -3.22
C ASP A 107 -27.32 -6.45 -3.29
N TYR A 108 -26.64 -6.80 -4.39
CA TYR A 108 -25.98 -8.10 -4.51
C TYR A 108 -24.93 -8.31 -3.41
N LEU A 109 -24.03 -7.34 -3.18
CA LEU A 109 -22.98 -7.44 -2.16
C LEU A 109 -23.56 -7.59 -0.75
N GLN A 110 -24.62 -6.86 -0.43
CA GLN A 110 -25.30 -6.96 0.87
C GLN A 110 -25.92 -8.36 1.08
N ARG A 111 -26.67 -8.85 0.10
CA ARG A 111 -27.25 -10.20 0.16
C ARG A 111 -26.19 -11.29 0.23
N TYR A 112 -25.13 -11.15 -0.53
CA TYR A 112 -24.02 -12.10 -0.53
C TYR A 112 -23.31 -12.13 0.82
N ALA A 113 -23.03 -10.96 1.41
CA ALA A 113 -22.46 -10.86 2.74
C ALA A 113 -23.35 -11.48 3.82
N ALA A 114 -24.67 -11.21 3.78
CA ALA A 114 -25.62 -11.78 4.72
C ALA A 114 -25.68 -13.32 4.62
N LYS A 115 -25.68 -13.88 3.41
CA LYS A 115 -25.63 -15.34 3.16
C LYS A 115 -24.38 -15.97 3.76
N HIS A 116 -23.21 -15.38 3.54
CA HIS A 116 -21.94 -15.92 4.06
C HIS A 116 -21.85 -15.80 5.57
N LYS A 117 -22.34 -14.69 6.15
CA LYS A 117 -22.43 -14.53 7.61
C LYS A 117 -23.32 -15.61 8.25
N ALA A 118 -24.48 -15.88 7.64
CA ALA A 118 -25.39 -16.94 8.11
C ALA A 118 -24.77 -18.35 8.02
N ALA A 119 -23.87 -18.57 7.05
CA ALA A 119 -23.13 -19.82 6.88
C ALA A 119 -21.84 -19.91 7.71
N GLY A 120 -21.54 -18.92 8.57
CA GLY A 120 -20.31 -18.88 9.36
C GLY A 120 -19.03 -18.59 8.56
N ASN A 121 -19.17 -18.14 7.32
CA ASN A 121 -18.03 -17.81 6.45
C ASN A 121 -17.61 -16.34 6.66
N GLY A 122 -16.30 -16.08 6.56
CA GLY A 122 -15.69 -14.76 6.79
C GLY A 122 -15.80 -13.76 5.62
N PHE A 123 -16.76 -13.91 4.70
CA PHE A 123 -16.95 -12.94 3.62
C PHE A 123 -17.63 -11.66 4.12
N GLY A 124 -17.13 -10.51 3.67
CA GLY A 124 -17.77 -9.21 3.90
C GLY A 124 -17.10 -8.13 3.06
N PHE A 125 -17.88 -7.13 2.65
CA PHE A 125 -17.35 -5.93 2.03
C PHE A 125 -16.73 -4.99 3.09
N GLY A 126 -15.85 -4.09 2.66
CA GLY A 126 -15.14 -3.14 3.52
C GLY A 126 -15.73 -1.74 3.44
N LEU A 127 -16.99 -1.54 3.91
CA LEU A 127 -17.58 -0.20 3.98
C LEU A 127 -16.88 0.63 5.06
N ARG A 128 -16.47 1.86 4.70
CA ARG A 128 -15.64 2.75 5.53
C ARG A 128 -16.06 4.19 5.37
N GLY A 129 -16.05 4.92 6.48
CA GLY A 129 -16.18 6.37 6.51
C GLY A 129 -14.81 7.09 6.47
N PRO A 130 -14.80 8.42 6.35
CA PRO A 130 -13.56 9.22 6.27
C PRO A 130 -12.62 9.07 7.49
N SER A 131 -13.15 8.75 8.65
CA SER A 131 -12.37 8.59 9.90
C SER A 131 -11.82 7.18 10.12
N ASP A 132 -12.08 6.27 9.19
CA ASP A 132 -11.67 4.88 9.28
C ASP A 132 -10.30 4.60 8.63
N VAL A 133 -9.80 3.39 8.88
CA VAL A 133 -8.64 2.81 8.22
C VAL A 133 -9.13 1.75 7.22
N ALA A 134 -8.58 1.76 6.01
CA ALA A 134 -8.93 0.81 4.97
C ALA A 134 -8.36 -0.59 5.24
N ARG A 135 -9.01 -1.60 4.66
CA ARG A 135 -8.41 -2.92 4.45
C ARG A 135 -7.31 -2.85 3.40
N THR A 136 -6.55 -3.92 3.27
CA THR A 136 -5.53 -4.04 2.23
C THR A 136 -6.12 -3.89 0.83
N LEU A 137 -5.63 -2.90 0.07
CA LEU A 137 -5.90 -2.78 -1.37
C LEU A 137 -5.28 -3.97 -2.10
N SER A 138 -6.08 -4.75 -2.81
CA SER A 138 -5.63 -5.90 -3.57
C SER A 138 -5.49 -5.62 -5.07
N ALA A 139 -4.69 -6.44 -5.77
CA ALA A 139 -4.59 -6.39 -7.23
C ALA A 139 -5.91 -6.72 -7.95
N ARG A 140 -6.91 -7.25 -7.22
CA ARG A 140 -8.23 -7.61 -7.75
C ARG A 140 -9.29 -6.53 -7.55
N TYR A 141 -8.91 -5.39 -6.96
CA TYR A 141 -9.81 -4.26 -6.68
C TYR A 141 -10.58 -3.78 -7.91
N TYR A 142 -10.02 -3.93 -9.10
CA TYR A 142 -10.66 -3.59 -10.35
C TYR A 142 -11.98 -4.37 -10.63
N LYS A 143 -12.23 -5.49 -9.95
CA LYS A 143 -13.43 -6.31 -10.16
C LYS A 143 -14.66 -5.60 -9.60
N ASP A 144 -14.97 -5.78 -8.35
CA ASP A 144 -16.10 -5.18 -7.66
C ASP A 144 -15.70 -4.12 -6.62
N GLY A 145 -14.41 -4.08 -6.26
CA GLY A 145 -13.84 -3.13 -5.30
C GLY A 145 -14.37 -3.33 -3.88
N SER A 146 -14.94 -4.50 -3.58
CA SER A 146 -15.67 -4.73 -2.34
C SER A 146 -14.82 -4.72 -1.08
N GLU A 147 -13.50 -4.85 -1.21
CA GLU A 147 -12.58 -4.76 -0.05
C GLU A 147 -12.49 -3.36 0.55
N ILE A 148 -12.70 -2.30 -0.24
CA ILE A 148 -12.69 -0.90 0.22
C ILE A 148 -13.80 -0.13 -0.48
N LEU A 149 -14.88 0.11 0.23
CA LEU A 149 -16.01 0.92 -0.22
C LEU A 149 -16.12 2.15 0.68
N ILE A 150 -16.32 3.30 0.08
CA ILE A 150 -16.44 4.58 0.77
C ILE A 150 -17.91 4.95 0.90
N GLU A 151 -18.34 5.25 2.11
CA GLU A 151 -19.69 5.72 2.41
C GLU A 151 -19.98 7.03 1.68
N GLN A 152 -21.19 7.16 1.15
CA GLN A 152 -21.76 8.37 0.57
C GLN A 152 -23.10 8.70 1.21
N GLY A 153 -23.47 9.99 1.17
CA GLY A 153 -24.69 10.47 1.82
C GLY A 153 -26.00 9.91 1.26
N ASP A 154 -25.99 9.36 0.05
CA ASP A 154 -27.15 8.72 -0.59
C ASP A 154 -27.31 7.23 -0.26
N GLY A 155 -26.42 6.69 0.56
CA GLY A 155 -26.43 5.29 1.03
C GLY A 155 -25.88 4.27 0.03
N ILE A 156 -25.54 4.65 -1.21
CA ILE A 156 -24.87 3.78 -2.17
C ILE A 156 -23.36 4.12 -2.12
N PRO A 157 -22.49 3.18 -1.73
CA PRO A 157 -21.08 3.45 -1.59
C PRO A 157 -20.39 3.56 -2.94
N ARG A 158 -19.19 4.17 -2.92
CA ARG A 158 -18.30 4.22 -4.08
C ARG A 158 -17.01 3.45 -3.86
N ARG A 159 -16.36 3.13 -4.94
CA ARG A 159 -14.96 2.68 -4.91
C ARG A 159 -14.02 3.87 -4.79
N LEU A 160 -12.78 3.61 -4.40
CA LEU A 160 -11.69 4.58 -4.53
C LEU A 160 -11.43 4.88 -6.01
N THR A 161 -11.05 6.12 -6.32
CA THR A 161 -10.48 6.46 -7.62
C THR A 161 -9.04 5.92 -7.74
N PRO A 162 -8.48 5.77 -8.95
CA PRO A 162 -7.06 5.47 -9.11
C PRO A 162 -6.13 6.47 -8.41
N ARG A 163 -6.51 7.76 -8.35
CA ARG A 163 -5.78 8.80 -7.62
C ARG A 163 -5.76 8.51 -6.11
N GLU A 164 -6.91 8.20 -5.54
CA GLU A 164 -7.02 7.82 -4.14
C GLU A 164 -6.24 6.53 -3.82
N CYS A 165 -6.20 5.56 -4.75
CA CYS A 165 -5.34 4.39 -4.61
C CYS A 165 -3.85 4.72 -4.62
N ALA A 166 -3.41 5.68 -5.46
CA ALA A 166 -2.03 6.16 -5.44
C ALA A 166 -1.67 6.80 -4.10
N ARG A 167 -2.57 7.62 -3.54
CA ARG A 167 -2.43 8.24 -2.21
C ARG A 167 -2.42 7.19 -1.10
N LEU A 168 -3.31 6.20 -1.16
CA LEU A 168 -3.40 5.09 -0.20
C LEU A 168 -2.13 4.23 -0.17
N MET A 169 -1.37 4.21 -1.26
CA MET A 169 -0.08 3.53 -1.36
C MET A 169 1.12 4.45 -1.11
N GLY A 170 0.89 5.75 -0.86
CA GLY A 170 1.91 6.74 -0.57
C GLY A 170 2.71 7.23 -1.78
N PHE A 171 2.22 6.99 -3.02
CA PHE A 171 2.81 7.56 -4.23
C PHE A 171 2.43 9.01 -4.45
N ASP A 172 1.36 9.47 -3.80
CA ASP A 172 0.84 10.82 -3.91
C ASP A 172 0.17 11.27 -2.61
N ARG A 173 -0.23 12.53 -2.54
CA ARG A 173 -0.94 13.13 -1.39
C ARG A 173 -1.96 14.16 -1.85
N VAL A 174 -2.95 14.44 -1.03
CA VAL A 174 -3.92 15.53 -1.24
C VAL A 174 -3.16 16.85 -1.35
N GLY A 175 -3.56 17.71 -2.29
CA GLY A 175 -2.95 19.02 -2.51
C GLY A 175 -1.52 18.96 -3.08
N SER A 176 -1.09 17.85 -3.68
CA SER A 176 0.20 17.76 -4.37
C SER A 176 0.24 18.69 -5.58
N ASN A 177 1.25 19.55 -5.66
CA ASN A 177 1.53 20.39 -6.82
C ASN A 177 2.24 19.64 -7.96
N ARG A 178 2.65 18.39 -7.72
CA ARG A 178 3.23 17.47 -8.70
C ARG A 178 2.62 16.08 -8.51
N PRO A 179 1.36 15.87 -8.89
CA PRO A 179 0.70 14.60 -8.70
C PRO A 179 1.37 13.51 -9.53
N TRP A 180 1.35 12.29 -9.01
CA TRP A 180 1.84 11.12 -9.73
C TRP A 180 1.06 10.91 -11.03
N LEU A 181 1.73 10.82 -12.17
CA LEU A 181 1.09 10.62 -13.46
C LEU A 181 0.52 9.19 -13.57
N ILE A 182 -0.78 9.08 -13.87
CA ILE A 182 -1.49 7.81 -14.05
C ILE A 182 -1.96 7.70 -15.53
N PRO A 183 -1.09 7.26 -16.45
CA PRO A 183 -1.39 7.25 -17.88
C PRO A 183 -2.09 5.96 -18.35
N VAL A 184 -2.55 5.13 -17.44
CA VAL A 184 -3.14 3.83 -17.72
C VAL A 184 -4.63 3.81 -17.41
N SER A 185 -5.36 2.79 -17.89
CA SER A 185 -6.77 2.61 -17.54
C SER A 185 -6.97 2.35 -16.04
N ASP A 186 -8.18 2.65 -15.52
CA ASP A 186 -8.55 2.40 -14.13
C ASP A 186 -8.25 0.95 -13.71
N THR A 187 -8.55 -0.02 -14.59
CA THR A 187 -8.28 -1.45 -14.35
C THR A 187 -6.80 -1.71 -14.14
N GLN A 188 -5.93 -1.15 -14.98
CA GLN A 188 -4.49 -1.33 -14.85
C GLN A 188 -3.93 -0.58 -13.64
N ALA A 189 -4.42 0.63 -13.36
CA ALA A 189 -4.05 1.39 -12.17
C ALA A 189 -4.36 0.62 -10.88
N TYR A 190 -5.57 0.08 -10.73
CA TYR A 190 -5.93 -0.75 -9.58
C TYR A 190 -5.04 -1.98 -9.43
N ARG A 191 -4.72 -2.67 -10.54
CA ARG A 191 -3.83 -3.84 -10.50
C ARG A 191 -2.42 -3.45 -10.07
N GLN A 192 -1.89 -2.34 -10.60
CA GLN A 192 -0.54 -1.86 -10.29
C GLN A 192 -0.46 -1.41 -8.83
N PHE A 193 -1.36 -0.55 -8.36
CA PHE A 193 -1.35 -0.10 -6.97
C PHE A 193 -1.62 -1.24 -5.97
N GLY A 194 -2.52 -2.18 -6.29
CA GLY A 194 -2.77 -3.35 -5.46
C GLY A 194 -1.58 -4.29 -5.31
N ASN A 195 -0.72 -4.39 -6.35
CA ASN A 195 0.52 -5.17 -6.33
C ASN A 195 1.72 -4.37 -5.78
N ALA A 196 1.61 -3.05 -5.68
CA ALA A 196 2.73 -2.21 -5.26
C ALA A 196 3.11 -2.40 -3.80
N VAL A 197 4.32 -2.03 -3.47
CA VAL A 197 4.78 -1.84 -2.09
C VAL A 197 4.37 -0.44 -1.64
N ALA A 198 3.95 -0.29 -0.38
CA ALA A 198 3.68 1.01 0.21
C ALA A 198 4.96 1.86 0.21
N ALA A 199 4.96 2.96 -0.54
CA ALA A 199 6.15 3.77 -0.79
C ALA A 199 6.85 4.25 0.48
N PRO A 200 6.16 4.78 1.52
CA PRO A 200 6.83 5.24 2.74
C PRO A 200 7.48 4.10 3.54
N VAL A 201 6.93 2.88 3.51
CA VAL A 201 7.54 1.73 4.18
C VAL A 201 8.83 1.33 3.45
N ALA A 202 8.80 1.26 2.12
CA ALA A 202 10.00 0.98 1.32
C ALA A 202 11.09 2.05 1.55
N THR A 203 10.69 3.33 1.66
CA THR A 203 11.61 4.43 1.98
C THR A 203 12.22 4.25 3.36
N ALA A 204 11.46 3.88 4.39
CA ALA A 204 11.98 3.66 5.74
C ALA A 204 13.02 2.53 5.75
N VAL A 205 12.73 1.40 5.10
CA VAL A 205 13.67 0.27 4.98
C VAL A 205 14.94 0.71 4.24
N ALA A 206 14.81 1.38 3.10
CA ALA A 206 15.95 1.84 2.32
C ALA A 206 16.81 2.87 3.09
N SER A 207 16.17 3.78 3.85
CA SER A 207 16.87 4.77 4.67
C SER A 207 17.68 4.11 5.79
N ALA A 208 17.17 3.09 6.44
CA ALA A 208 17.87 2.34 7.47
C ALA A 208 19.10 1.57 6.89
N MET A 209 18.98 1.08 5.64
CA MET A 209 20.08 0.37 4.96
C MET A 209 21.16 1.32 4.40
N ALA A 210 20.81 2.56 4.02
CA ALA A 210 21.66 3.47 3.29
C ALA A 210 23.03 3.77 3.96
N PRO A 211 23.15 3.97 5.28
CA PRO A 211 24.43 4.24 5.95
C PRO A 211 25.48 3.13 5.72
N TRP A 212 25.04 1.88 5.68
CA TRP A 212 25.91 0.72 5.49
C TRP A 212 26.42 0.60 4.06
N LEU A 213 25.63 1.00 3.07
CA LEU A 213 26.00 0.99 1.65
C LEU A 213 26.97 2.11 1.30
N THR A 214 26.75 3.33 1.81
CA THR A 214 27.59 4.50 1.51
C THR A 214 29.00 4.39 2.11
N ASN A 215 29.14 3.86 3.32
CA ASN A 215 30.43 3.63 3.95
C ASN A 215 31.29 2.62 3.16
N THR A 216 30.66 1.61 2.55
CA THR A 216 31.35 0.60 1.73
C THR A 216 31.91 1.19 0.43
N VAL A 217 31.21 2.13 -0.19
CA VAL A 217 31.69 2.85 -1.38
C VAL A 217 32.92 3.70 -1.05
N ALA A 218 32.95 4.39 0.09
CA ALA A 218 34.07 5.19 0.54
C ALA A 218 35.32 4.34 0.81
N ILE A 219 35.16 3.13 1.37
CA ILE A 219 36.28 2.21 1.63
C ILE A 219 36.88 1.67 0.32
N ARG A 220 36.02 1.31 -0.67
CA ARG A 220 36.49 0.84 -1.98
C ARG A 220 37.20 1.92 -2.79
N SER A 221 36.71 3.16 -2.77
CA SER A 221 37.36 4.27 -3.47
C SER A 221 38.75 4.61 -2.88
N ARG A 222 38.97 4.41 -1.59
CA ARG A 222 40.27 4.56 -0.95
C ARG A 222 41.27 3.45 -1.28
N LYS A 223 40.78 2.20 -1.48
CA LYS A 223 41.64 1.08 -1.91
C LYS A 223 42.05 1.20 -3.38
N CYS A 224 41.23 1.73 -4.26
CA CYS A 224 41.55 1.93 -5.70
C CYS A 224 42.53 3.09 -5.94
N ARG A 225 42.76 4.01 -4.96
CA ARG A 225 43.71 5.11 -5.07
C ARG A 225 45.12 4.78 -4.51
N ARG A 226 45.33 3.54 -4.06
CA ARG A 226 46.60 3.07 -3.49
C ARG A 226 47.30 2.00 -4.32
N VAL A 227 46.93 1.87 -5.63
CA VAL A 227 47.65 1.04 -6.61
C VAL A 227 48.23 1.94 -7.68
#